data_5f0901145abac3b9eb066e896d6c0538
#
_entry.id   5f0901145abac3b9eb066e896d6c0538
#
_cell.length_a   1.000
_cell.length_b   1.000
_cell.length_c   1.000
_cell.angle_alpha   90.00
_cell.angle_beta   90.00
_cell.angle_gamma   90.00
#
_symmetry.space_group_name_H-M   'P 1'
#
loop_
_entity.id
_entity.type
_entity.pdbx_description
1 polymer ?
#
loop_
_entity_poly.entity_id
_entity_poly.type
_entity_poly.pdbx_seq_one_letter_code
_entity_poly.pdbx_strand_id
1 'polypeptide(L)'
;MSAIIDYKNVEVLRKELLVLKNVNFQLEEGQFVYLIGRVGSGKSSLMKTMYAEVPIEMGEARIFDYDLSAIRRKDVPMLRRQIGVVFQDFQLLSDRSVYDNLLFVLKATGWKNKTDIDERINEVL
;
A
#
# COMPACT_ATOMS: atom_id res chain seq x y z
N MET A 1 -14.91 -13.60 -10.62
CA MET A 1 -14.71 -12.44 -9.73
C MET A 1 -13.67 -11.52 -10.32
N SER A 2 -13.85 -10.23 -10.15
CA SER A 2 -12.87 -9.27 -10.62
C SER A 2 -11.62 -9.28 -9.73
N ALA A 3 -10.46 -9.09 -10.32
CA ALA A 3 -9.21 -8.99 -9.59
C ALA A 3 -9.18 -7.69 -8.77
N ILE A 4 -8.70 -7.75 -7.53
CA ILE A 4 -8.48 -6.58 -6.70
C ILE A 4 -7.15 -5.90 -7.01
N ILE A 5 -6.19 -6.64 -7.55
CA ILE A 5 -4.95 -6.10 -8.11
C ILE A 5 -4.79 -6.67 -9.51
N ASP A 6 -4.53 -5.81 -10.49
CA ASP A 6 -4.36 -6.21 -11.88
C ASP A 6 -3.24 -5.37 -12.50
N TYR A 7 -2.11 -6.01 -12.74
CA TYR A 7 -0.94 -5.40 -13.36
C TYR A 7 -0.68 -6.03 -14.72
N LYS A 8 -0.58 -5.20 -15.76
CA LYS A 8 -0.31 -5.62 -17.14
C LYS A 8 0.84 -4.82 -17.72
N ASN A 9 1.90 -5.52 -18.10
CA ASN A 9 3.07 -4.93 -18.77
C ASN A 9 3.65 -3.73 -18.01
N VAL A 10 3.68 -3.80 -16.68
CA VAL A 10 4.12 -2.70 -15.84
C VAL A 10 5.65 -2.67 -15.80
N GLU A 11 6.19 -1.46 -15.97
CA GLU A 11 7.60 -1.17 -15.74
C GLU A 11 7.74 -0.31 -14.49
N VAL A 12 8.75 -0.61 -13.69
CA VAL A 12 9.06 0.16 -12.48
C VAL A 12 10.42 0.80 -12.65
N LEU A 13 10.44 2.13 -12.56
CA LEU A 13 11.65 2.94 -12.66
C LEU A 13 11.97 3.57 -11.30
N ARG A 14 13.26 3.61 -10.98
CA ARG A 14 13.75 4.30 -9.79
C ARG A 14 14.95 5.14 -10.21
N LYS A 15 14.86 6.48 -10.08
CA LYS A 15 15.91 7.42 -10.46
C LYS A 15 16.41 7.17 -11.89
N GLU A 16 15.47 7.05 -12.83
CA GLU A 16 15.74 6.78 -14.26
C GLU A 16 16.34 5.39 -14.53
N LEU A 17 16.48 4.55 -13.52
CA LEU A 17 16.94 3.18 -13.67
C LEU A 17 15.76 2.22 -13.74
N LEU A 18 15.72 1.42 -14.80
CA LEU A 18 14.70 0.39 -14.96
C LEU A 18 14.97 -0.75 -13.96
N VAL A 19 14.08 -0.90 -13.00
CA VAL A 19 14.20 -1.91 -11.95
C VAL A 19 13.43 -3.18 -12.31
N LEU A 20 12.22 -3.03 -12.84
CA LEU A 20 11.35 -4.13 -13.24
C LEU A 20 10.74 -3.85 -14.60
N LYS A 21 10.58 -4.92 -15.39
CA LYS A 21 10.04 -4.85 -16.74
C LYS A 21 9.02 -5.96 -16.95
N ASN A 22 7.94 -5.63 -17.67
CA ASN A 22 6.88 -6.58 -18.03
C ASN A 22 6.29 -7.31 -16.82
N VAL A 23 5.95 -6.57 -15.78
CA VAL A 23 5.29 -7.17 -14.62
C VAL A 23 3.82 -7.41 -14.95
N ASN A 24 3.42 -8.66 -14.88
CA ASN A 24 2.03 -9.08 -15.12
C ASN A 24 1.60 -9.97 -13.96
N PHE A 25 0.56 -9.57 -13.25
CA PHE A 25 -0.05 -10.44 -12.26
C PHE A 25 -1.44 -9.93 -11.88
N GLN A 26 -2.23 -10.83 -11.33
CA GLN A 26 -3.54 -10.54 -10.80
C GLN A 26 -3.70 -11.15 -9.42
N LEU A 27 -4.39 -10.45 -8.54
CA LEU A 27 -4.74 -10.95 -7.23
C LEU A 27 -6.25 -10.78 -7.03
N GLU A 28 -6.93 -11.88 -6.73
CA GLU A 28 -8.37 -11.87 -6.43
C GLU A 28 -8.59 -11.84 -4.92
N GLU A 29 -9.79 -11.47 -4.54
CA GLU A 29 -10.19 -11.43 -3.14
C GLU A 29 -9.99 -12.82 -2.49
N GLY A 30 -9.44 -12.82 -1.28
CA GLY A 30 -9.19 -14.05 -0.52
C GLY A 30 -7.91 -14.79 -0.87
N GLN A 31 -7.18 -14.33 -1.88
CA GLN A 31 -5.92 -14.95 -2.26
C GLN A 31 -4.75 -14.47 -1.40
N PHE A 32 -3.75 -15.32 -1.28
CA PHE A 32 -2.49 -15.01 -0.61
C PHE A 32 -1.35 -15.29 -1.60
N VAL A 33 -0.45 -14.32 -1.77
CA VAL A 33 0.64 -14.42 -2.74
C VAL A 33 1.97 -14.09 -2.06
N TYR A 34 2.98 -14.93 -2.30
CA TYR A 34 4.37 -14.61 -1.95
C TYR A 34 5.07 -13.94 -3.11
N LEU A 35 5.73 -12.83 -2.83
CA LEU A 35 6.61 -12.17 -3.80
C LEU A 35 8.05 -12.53 -3.47
N ILE A 36 8.68 -13.33 -4.34
CA ILE A 36 9.99 -13.93 -4.11
C ILE A 36 10.99 -13.34 -5.08
N GLY A 37 12.18 -13.06 -4.59
CA GLY A 37 13.29 -12.58 -5.41
C GLY A 37 14.48 -12.23 -4.54
N ARG A 38 15.62 -12.07 -5.18
CA ARG A 38 16.86 -11.68 -4.48
C ARG A 38 16.77 -10.25 -3.97
N VAL A 39 17.58 -9.92 -2.96
CA VAL A 39 17.76 -8.54 -2.50
C VAL A 39 18.19 -7.70 -3.71
N GLY A 40 17.55 -6.55 -3.89
CA GLY A 40 17.82 -5.67 -5.02
C GLY A 40 17.11 -6.03 -6.32
N SER A 41 16.24 -7.06 -6.34
CA SER A 41 15.50 -7.46 -7.53
C SER A 41 14.27 -6.57 -7.84
N GLY A 42 13.98 -5.60 -6.99
CA GLY A 42 12.86 -4.68 -7.21
C GLY A 42 11.57 -5.04 -6.48
N LYS A 43 11.57 -6.03 -5.59
CA LYS A 43 10.36 -6.42 -4.82
C LYS A 43 9.79 -5.24 -4.04
N SER A 44 10.62 -4.52 -3.30
CA SER A 44 10.20 -3.37 -2.51
C SER A 44 9.65 -2.26 -3.40
N SER A 45 10.27 -2.02 -4.55
CA SER A 45 9.78 -1.01 -5.51
C SER A 45 8.42 -1.39 -6.07
N LEU A 46 8.21 -2.66 -6.39
CA LEU A 46 6.91 -3.14 -6.87
C LEU A 46 5.83 -2.94 -5.80
N MET A 47 6.11 -3.32 -4.56
CA MET A 47 5.17 -3.12 -3.46
C MET A 47 4.85 -1.65 -3.23
N LYS A 48 5.84 -0.77 -3.36
CA LYS A 48 5.65 0.68 -3.20
C LYS A 48 4.76 1.28 -4.29
N THR A 49 4.65 0.65 -5.45
CA THR A 49 3.68 1.09 -6.47
C THR A 49 2.24 0.87 -6.03
N MET A 50 1.99 -0.18 -5.23
CA MET A 50 0.64 -0.56 -4.83
C MET A 50 -0.02 0.45 -3.90
N TYR A 51 0.76 1.22 -3.14
CA TYR A 51 0.22 2.31 -2.32
C TYR A 51 0.70 3.69 -2.81
N ALA A 52 1.09 3.76 -4.08
CA ALA A 52 1.39 5.00 -4.81
C ALA A 52 2.59 5.79 -4.25
N GLU A 53 3.54 5.13 -3.60
CA GLU A 53 4.81 5.76 -3.21
C GLU A 53 5.76 5.85 -4.42
N VAL A 54 5.70 4.86 -5.30
CA VAL A 54 6.43 4.85 -6.57
C VAL A 54 5.41 4.93 -7.70
N PRO A 55 5.56 5.87 -8.65
CA PRO A 55 4.58 6.02 -9.72
C PRO A 55 4.69 4.92 -10.77
N ILE A 56 3.58 4.65 -11.45
CA ILE A 56 3.51 3.78 -12.62
C ILE A 56 3.70 4.64 -13.87
N GLU A 57 4.78 4.43 -14.59
CA GLU A 57 5.09 5.20 -15.80
C GLU A 57 4.77 4.45 -17.09
N MET A 58 4.85 3.12 -17.06
CA MET A 58 4.57 2.26 -18.20
C MET A 58 3.69 1.09 -17.78
N GLY A 59 2.74 0.72 -18.65
CA GLY A 59 1.83 -0.38 -18.41
C GLY A 59 0.53 0.05 -17.75
N GLU A 60 -0.27 -0.95 -17.40
CA GLU A 60 -1.55 -0.75 -16.72
C GLU A 60 -1.48 -1.36 -15.33
N ALA A 61 -1.79 -0.58 -14.32
CA ALA A 61 -1.79 -1.03 -12.94
C ALA A 61 -3.06 -0.56 -12.24
N ARG A 62 -3.82 -1.50 -11.72
CA ARG A 62 -5.07 -1.24 -11.02
C ARG A 62 -5.08 -1.94 -9.68
N ILE A 63 -5.52 -1.22 -8.66
CA ILE A 63 -5.77 -1.78 -7.34
C ILE A 63 -7.12 -1.25 -6.84
N PHE A 64 -8.02 -2.14 -6.43
CA PHE A 64 -9.42 -1.83 -6.17
C PHE A 64 -10.02 -1.13 -7.41
N ASP A 65 -10.57 0.06 -7.24
CA ASP A 65 -11.12 0.86 -8.33
C ASP A 65 -10.17 1.94 -8.83
N TYR A 66 -8.91 1.93 -8.35
CA TYR A 66 -7.94 2.96 -8.70
C TYR A 66 -7.04 2.50 -9.84
N ASP A 67 -6.91 3.36 -10.85
CA ASP A 67 -5.89 3.23 -11.88
C ASP A 67 -4.63 3.95 -11.38
N LEU A 68 -3.60 3.18 -11.05
CA LEU A 68 -2.38 3.73 -10.47
C LEU A 68 -1.59 4.61 -11.44
N SER A 69 -1.78 4.41 -12.75
CA SER A 69 -1.12 5.26 -13.75
C SER A 69 -1.76 6.64 -13.90
N ALA A 70 -3.01 6.79 -13.45
CA ALA A 70 -3.78 8.02 -13.56
C ALA A 70 -4.23 8.58 -12.20
N ILE A 71 -3.83 7.96 -11.10
CA ILE A 71 -4.26 8.37 -9.76
C ILE A 71 -3.78 9.79 -9.46
N ARG A 72 -4.71 10.61 -8.95
CA ARG A 72 -4.40 11.98 -8.57
C ARG A 72 -3.87 12.02 -7.14
N ARG A 73 -2.99 12.98 -6.87
CA ARG A 73 -2.38 13.14 -5.55
C ARG A 73 -3.42 13.21 -4.43
N LYS A 74 -4.56 13.84 -4.68
CA LYS A 74 -5.64 13.95 -3.69
C LYS A 74 -6.34 12.64 -3.38
N ASP A 75 -6.27 11.65 -4.29
CA ASP A 75 -6.92 10.35 -4.12
C ASP A 75 -6.02 9.33 -3.41
N VAL A 76 -4.73 9.59 -3.33
CA VAL A 76 -3.75 8.69 -2.71
C VAL A 76 -4.08 8.36 -1.24
N PRO A 77 -4.45 9.34 -0.39
CA PRO A 77 -4.83 9.00 0.99
C PRO A 77 -6.01 8.04 1.08
N MET A 78 -6.97 8.15 0.19
CA MET A 78 -8.14 7.26 0.17
C MET A 78 -7.76 5.84 -0.24
N LEU A 79 -6.87 5.71 -1.22
CA LEU A 79 -6.31 4.41 -1.59
C LEU A 79 -5.59 3.78 -0.40
N ARG A 80 -4.71 4.52 0.25
CA ARG A 80 -3.90 4.01 1.36
C ARG A 80 -4.73 3.57 2.57
N ARG A 81 -5.90 4.16 2.78
CA ARG A 81 -6.81 3.73 3.85
C ARG A 81 -7.35 2.32 3.65
N GLN A 82 -7.35 1.82 2.41
CA GLN A 82 -7.84 0.49 2.08
C GLN A 82 -6.75 -0.58 2.15
N ILE A 83 -5.50 -0.18 2.43
CA ILE A 83 -4.35 -1.07 2.42
C ILE A 83 -3.68 -1.05 3.78
N GLY A 84 -3.47 -2.23 4.37
CA GLY A 84 -2.61 -2.37 5.54
C GLY A 84 -1.20 -2.74 5.09
N VAL A 85 -0.20 -2.02 5.58
CA VAL A 85 1.21 -2.30 5.26
C VAL A 85 1.96 -2.63 6.53
N VAL A 86 2.70 -3.73 6.51
CA VAL A 86 3.67 -4.06 7.57
C VAL A 86 5.05 -3.77 7.00
N PHE A 87 5.69 -2.74 7.55
CA PHE A 87 7.01 -2.31 7.07
C PHE A 87 8.12 -3.14 7.70
N GLN A 88 9.24 -3.27 6.99
CA GLN A 88 10.42 -3.98 7.48
C GLN A 88 10.99 -3.34 8.75
N ASP A 89 10.96 -2.04 8.87
CA ASP A 89 11.44 -1.26 10.01
C ASP A 89 10.33 -0.77 10.93
N PHE A 90 9.15 -1.39 10.84
CA PHE A 90 7.94 -1.15 11.63
C PHE A 90 7.30 0.23 11.47
N GLN A 91 8.03 1.30 11.21
CA GLN A 91 7.51 2.68 11.04
C GLN A 91 6.69 3.16 12.23
N LEU A 92 7.11 2.81 13.45
CA LEU A 92 6.42 3.22 14.68
C LEU A 92 7.03 4.48 15.27
N LEU A 93 6.20 5.26 15.96
CA LEU A 93 6.64 6.42 16.74
C LEU A 93 7.21 5.91 18.05
N SER A 94 8.55 5.86 18.15
CA SER A 94 9.25 5.21 19.27
C SER A 94 9.20 6.02 20.57
N ASP A 95 8.88 7.30 20.49
CA ASP A 95 8.73 8.18 21.65
C ASP A 95 7.33 8.18 22.26
N ARG A 96 6.43 7.32 21.75
CA ARG A 96 5.04 7.25 22.15
C ARG A 96 4.65 5.84 22.54
N SER A 97 3.58 5.75 23.35
CA SER A 97 3.03 4.45 23.78
C SER A 97 2.38 3.69 22.61
N VAL A 98 2.05 2.44 22.83
CA VAL A 98 1.27 1.63 21.89
C VAL A 98 -0.08 2.31 21.62
N TYR A 99 -0.77 2.74 22.67
CA TYR A 99 -2.04 3.46 22.52
C TYR A 99 -1.90 4.70 21.65
N ASP A 100 -0.90 5.53 21.89
CA ASP A 100 -0.70 6.77 21.13
C ASP A 100 -0.33 6.52 19.67
N ASN A 101 0.38 5.44 19.37
CA ASN A 101 0.65 5.04 17.99
C ASN A 101 -0.65 4.71 17.25
N LEU A 102 -1.53 3.93 17.88
CA LEU A 102 -2.83 3.57 17.29
C LEU A 102 -3.74 4.78 17.19
N LEU A 103 -3.77 5.62 18.21
CA LEU A 103 -4.56 6.86 18.23
C LEU A 103 -4.17 7.79 17.08
N PHE A 104 -2.87 7.94 16.86
CA PHE A 104 -2.36 8.77 15.77
C PHE A 104 -2.92 8.32 14.41
N VAL A 105 -2.87 7.02 14.12
CA VAL A 105 -3.35 6.46 12.86
C VAL A 105 -4.86 6.66 12.71
N LEU A 106 -5.62 6.40 13.76
CA LEU A 106 -7.07 6.55 13.70
C LEU A 106 -7.48 8.00 13.46
N LYS A 107 -6.86 8.94 14.16
CA LYS A 107 -7.13 10.37 13.95
C LYS A 107 -6.73 10.81 12.54
N ALA A 108 -5.57 10.37 12.06
CA ALA A 108 -5.08 10.71 10.73
C ALA A 108 -5.98 10.17 9.61
N THR A 109 -6.69 9.08 9.87
CA THR A 109 -7.61 8.45 8.90
C THR A 109 -9.07 8.86 9.08
N GLY A 110 -9.33 9.88 9.90
CA GLY A 110 -10.65 10.52 9.98
C GLY A 110 -11.53 10.10 11.14
N TRP A 111 -11.03 9.28 12.05
CA TRP A 111 -11.79 8.92 13.24
C TRP A 111 -11.87 10.11 14.20
N LYS A 112 -13.05 10.44 14.68
CA LYS A 112 -13.27 11.63 15.52
C LYS A 112 -13.90 11.31 16.87
N ASN A 113 -14.73 10.30 16.95
CA ASN A 113 -15.44 9.95 18.17
C ASN A 113 -14.53 9.18 19.12
N LYS A 114 -14.33 9.71 20.33
CA LYS A 114 -13.41 9.11 21.29
C LYS A 114 -13.82 7.71 21.69
N THR A 115 -15.11 7.46 21.87
CA THR A 115 -15.63 6.14 22.26
C THR A 115 -15.33 5.11 21.17
N ASP A 116 -15.59 5.45 19.91
CA ASP A 116 -15.31 4.57 18.78
C ASP A 116 -13.81 4.29 18.64
N ILE A 117 -12.99 5.31 18.84
CA ILE A 117 -11.52 5.17 18.80
C ILE A 117 -11.04 4.19 19.88
N ASP A 118 -11.50 4.37 21.13
CA ASP A 118 -11.10 3.52 22.23
C ASP A 118 -11.56 2.08 22.05
N GLU A 119 -12.78 1.88 21.57
CA GLU A 119 -13.29 0.54 21.25
C GLU A 119 -12.44 -0.13 20.16
N ARG A 120 -12.08 0.59 19.11
CA ARG A 120 -11.27 0.05 18.03
C ARG A 120 -9.86 -0.31 18.49
N ILE A 121 -9.25 0.54 19.31
CA ILE A 121 -7.91 0.27 19.86
C ILE A 121 -7.95 -1.01 20.73
N ASN A 122 -8.93 -1.13 21.58
CA ASN A 122 -9.09 -2.34 22.40
C ASN A 122 -9.34 -3.59 21.55
N GLU A 123 -10.10 -3.46 20.48
CA GLU A 123 -10.41 -4.56 19.57
C GLU A 123 -9.16 -5.11 18.87
N VAL A 124 -8.23 -4.24 18.45
CA VAL A 124 -7.04 -4.65 17.70
C VAL A 124 -5.86 -5.05 18.59
N LEU A 125 -5.90 -4.73 19.87
CA LEU A 125 -4.93 -5.19 20.85
C LEU A 125 -5.37 -6.55 21.44
#